data_3d084101e24375b8ca0820d689e5f432
#
_entry.id   3d084101e24375b8ca0820d689e5f432
#
_cell.length_a   1.000
_cell.length_b   1.000
_cell.length_c   1.000
_cell.angle_alpha   90.00
_cell.angle_beta   90.00
_cell.angle_gamma   90.00
#
_symmetry.space_group_name_H-M   'P 1'
#
loop_
_entity.id
_entity.type
_entity.pdbx_description
1 polymer ?
#
loop_
_entity_poly.entity_id
_entity_poly.type
_entity_poly.pdbx_seq_one_letter_code
_entity_poly.pdbx_strand_id
1 'polypeptide(L)'
;MNLRTNLAQLILISSVLLLPADALAQTPAVDLDKSIDLSVGSHVKVQQLLFNLQQAVAKHNPAAVAALVHYPIKVNPGKKPFTVKNEKAFIKDYDGIITHDIQDAILKQKYESLFVNSQGAMIGDGEVWITGFCRDKTCKQSDIKIGTIQDTKNLKP
;
A
#
# COMPACT_ATOMS: atom_id res chain seq x y z
N MET A 1 90.67 -2.40 16.24
CA MET A 1 89.82 -3.57 16.62
C MET A 1 88.41 -3.17 16.38
N ASN A 2 87.84 -3.47 15.17
CA ASN A 2 86.61 -2.92 14.68
C ASN A 2 85.51 -4.03 14.67
N LEU A 3 84.52 -3.88 15.52
CA LEU A 3 83.34 -4.67 15.52
C LEU A 3 82.36 -4.04 14.54
N ARG A 4 82.04 -4.76 13.44
CA ARG A 4 80.98 -4.39 12.52
C ARG A 4 79.74 -5.20 12.91
N THR A 5 78.76 -4.54 13.44
CA THR A 5 77.41 -5.10 13.70
C THR A 5 76.55 -5.00 12.45
N ASN A 6 76.25 -6.11 11.88
CA ASN A 6 75.26 -6.20 10.74
C ASN A 6 73.85 -6.15 11.30
N LEU A 7 73.10 -5.11 10.94
CA LEU A 7 71.71 -4.95 11.27
C LEU A 7 70.90 -5.58 10.11
N ALA A 8 70.37 -6.74 10.34
CA ALA A 8 69.43 -7.38 9.41
C ALA A 8 68.06 -6.75 9.58
N GLN A 9 67.60 -6.01 8.56
CA GLN A 9 66.22 -5.48 8.49
C GLN A 9 65.23 -6.61 8.12
N LEU A 10 64.35 -6.95 9.06
CA LEU A 10 63.19 -7.78 8.81
C LEU A 10 62.10 -6.91 8.14
N ILE A 11 61.85 -7.17 6.87
CA ILE A 11 60.71 -6.58 6.13
C ILE A 11 59.49 -7.44 6.43
N LEU A 12 58.59 -6.93 7.27
CA LEU A 12 57.27 -7.52 7.49
C LEU A 12 56.36 -7.13 6.31
N ILE A 13 56.15 -8.08 5.42
CA ILE A 13 55.15 -7.95 4.33
C ILE A 13 53.77 -8.18 4.93
N SER A 14 53.05 -7.09 5.18
CA SER A 14 51.66 -7.13 5.63
C SER A 14 50.76 -7.42 4.43
N SER A 15 50.33 -8.68 4.29
CA SER A 15 49.36 -9.10 3.24
C SER A 15 47.96 -8.63 3.65
N VAL A 16 47.52 -7.51 3.07
CA VAL A 16 46.14 -7.08 3.16
C VAL A 16 45.28 -8.02 2.33
N LEU A 17 44.51 -8.93 2.96
CA LEU A 17 43.45 -9.68 2.32
C LEU A 17 42.33 -8.69 1.96
N LEU A 18 42.22 -8.34 0.67
CA LEU A 18 41.01 -7.75 0.12
C LEU A 18 39.92 -8.83 0.09
N LEU A 19 38.99 -8.78 1.03
CA LEU A 19 37.75 -9.52 0.96
C LEU A 19 36.91 -8.93 -0.18
N PRO A 20 36.35 -9.74 -1.10
CA PRO A 20 35.41 -9.22 -2.07
C PRO A 20 34.19 -8.73 -1.31
N ALA A 21 33.81 -7.46 -1.52
CA ALA A 21 32.53 -6.94 -1.06
C ALA A 21 31.43 -7.75 -1.78
N ASP A 22 30.77 -8.62 -1.02
CA ASP A 22 29.57 -9.29 -1.49
C ASP A 22 28.60 -8.23 -2.00
N ALA A 23 28.46 -8.16 -3.32
CA ALA A 23 27.42 -7.40 -3.96
C ALA A 23 26.11 -8.04 -3.53
N LEU A 24 25.47 -7.48 -2.50
CA LEU A 24 24.09 -7.79 -2.15
C LEU A 24 23.26 -7.54 -3.40
N ALA A 25 22.85 -8.61 -4.06
CA ALA A 25 21.93 -8.56 -5.17
C ALA A 25 20.66 -7.87 -4.67
N GLN A 26 20.53 -6.58 -4.96
CA GLN A 26 19.32 -5.84 -4.69
C GLN A 26 18.24 -6.44 -5.56
N THR A 27 17.30 -7.16 -4.93
CA THR A 27 16.05 -7.55 -5.59
C THR A 27 15.47 -6.26 -6.17
N PRO A 28 15.18 -6.18 -7.49
CA PRO A 28 14.62 -4.95 -8.05
C PRO A 28 13.36 -4.60 -7.26
N ALA A 29 13.33 -3.40 -6.71
CA ALA A 29 12.15 -2.88 -6.04
C ALA A 29 11.00 -2.98 -7.04
N VAL A 30 9.92 -3.64 -6.64
CA VAL A 30 8.72 -3.72 -7.48
C VAL A 30 8.28 -2.28 -7.73
N ASP A 31 8.19 -1.89 -8.99
CA ASP A 31 7.70 -0.58 -9.39
C ASP A 31 6.21 -0.51 -9.00
N LEU A 32 5.90 0.24 -7.96
CA LEU A 32 4.56 0.35 -7.41
C LEU A 32 3.58 0.90 -8.46
N ASP A 33 3.97 1.95 -9.17
CA ASP A 33 3.13 2.58 -10.17
C ASP A 33 2.79 1.60 -11.29
N LYS A 34 3.77 0.86 -11.77
CA LYS A 34 3.56 -0.19 -12.76
C LYS A 34 2.66 -1.32 -12.25
N SER A 35 2.83 -1.72 -10.99
CA SER A 35 1.98 -2.74 -10.35
C SER A 35 0.53 -2.27 -10.25
N ILE A 36 0.30 -1.02 -9.90
CA ILE A 36 -1.03 -0.41 -9.86
C ILE A 36 -1.62 -0.31 -11.27
N ASP A 37 -0.85 0.14 -12.26
CA ASP A 37 -1.32 0.26 -13.64
C ASP A 37 -1.77 -1.10 -14.21
N LEU A 38 -1.05 -2.17 -13.88
CA LEU A 38 -1.41 -3.52 -14.32
C LEU A 38 -2.62 -4.12 -13.58
N SER A 39 -2.76 -3.85 -12.29
CA SER A 39 -3.76 -4.50 -11.44
C SER A 39 -5.03 -3.69 -11.27
N VAL A 40 -4.94 -2.35 -11.29
CA VAL A 40 -6.04 -1.43 -11.00
C VAL A 40 -6.39 -0.57 -12.23
N GLY A 41 -5.39 -0.24 -13.05
CA GLY A 41 -5.55 0.45 -14.33
C GLY A 41 -4.98 1.86 -14.40
N SER A 42 -4.72 2.57 -13.28
CA SER A 42 -4.03 3.86 -13.29
C SER A 42 -3.52 4.26 -11.91
N HIS A 43 -2.21 4.32 -11.75
CA HIS A 43 -1.56 4.77 -10.52
C HIS A 43 -1.92 6.23 -10.18
N VAL A 44 -2.01 7.12 -11.18
CA VAL A 44 -2.40 8.52 -10.98
C VAL A 44 -3.80 8.63 -10.36
N LYS A 45 -4.77 7.84 -10.85
CA LYS A 45 -6.13 7.83 -10.30
C LYS A 45 -6.20 7.21 -8.91
N VAL A 46 -5.39 6.18 -8.64
CA VAL A 46 -5.28 5.58 -7.30
C VAL A 46 -4.72 6.59 -6.31
N GLN A 47 -3.65 7.30 -6.65
CA GLN A 47 -3.07 8.35 -5.83
C GLN A 47 -4.08 9.47 -5.54
N GLN A 48 -4.80 9.92 -6.55
CA GLN A 48 -5.83 10.94 -6.40
C GLN A 48 -6.99 10.46 -5.53
N LEU A 49 -7.43 9.20 -5.69
CA LEU A 49 -8.48 8.61 -4.87
C LEU A 49 -8.07 8.51 -3.41
N LEU A 50 -6.85 8.03 -3.13
CA LEU A 50 -6.31 7.94 -1.77
C LEU A 50 -6.27 9.32 -1.12
N PHE A 51 -5.74 10.33 -1.82
CA PHE A 51 -5.71 11.70 -1.33
C PHE A 51 -7.12 12.24 -1.01
N ASN A 52 -8.07 12.09 -1.94
CA ASN A 52 -9.44 12.54 -1.76
C ASN A 52 -10.14 11.82 -0.61
N LEU A 53 -9.90 10.51 -0.46
CA LEU A 53 -10.44 9.71 0.63
C LEU A 53 -9.92 10.20 1.99
N GLN A 54 -8.62 10.42 2.11
CA GLN A 54 -8.01 10.93 3.33
C GLN A 54 -8.55 12.30 3.70
N GLN A 55 -8.69 13.21 2.73
CA GLN A 55 -9.27 14.53 2.96
C GLN A 55 -10.74 14.46 3.40
N ALA A 56 -11.52 13.57 2.79
CA ALA A 56 -12.93 13.39 3.11
C ALA A 56 -13.13 12.81 4.51
N VAL A 57 -12.32 11.80 4.86
CA VAL A 57 -12.34 11.16 6.19
C VAL A 57 -11.88 12.13 7.27
N ALA A 58 -10.76 12.84 7.06
CA ALA A 58 -10.24 13.83 8.02
C ALA A 58 -11.25 14.97 8.33
N LYS A 59 -12.07 15.33 7.32
CA LYS A 59 -13.12 16.36 7.46
C LYS A 59 -14.47 15.80 7.89
N HIS A 60 -14.54 14.50 8.19
CA HIS A 60 -15.81 13.80 8.49
C HIS A 60 -16.90 14.15 7.45
N ASN A 61 -16.58 13.94 6.15
CA ASN A 61 -17.50 14.23 5.05
C ASN A 61 -18.04 12.95 4.41
N PRO A 62 -19.18 12.41 4.90
CA PRO A 62 -19.75 11.15 4.41
C PRO A 62 -20.09 11.17 2.92
N ALA A 63 -20.57 12.30 2.40
CA ALA A 63 -20.92 12.42 0.99
C ALA A 63 -19.70 12.31 0.06
N ALA A 64 -18.59 12.96 0.44
CA ALA A 64 -17.35 12.87 -0.32
C ALA A 64 -16.75 11.45 -0.29
N VAL A 65 -16.83 10.74 0.83
CA VAL A 65 -16.41 9.32 0.90
C VAL A 65 -17.32 8.45 0.06
N ALA A 66 -18.66 8.61 0.17
CA ALA A 66 -19.65 7.84 -0.57
C ALA A 66 -19.45 7.93 -2.10
N ALA A 67 -19.07 9.11 -2.62
CA ALA A 67 -18.79 9.33 -4.04
C ALA A 67 -17.57 8.54 -4.56
N LEU A 68 -16.67 8.08 -3.68
CA LEU A 68 -15.51 7.28 -4.04
C LEU A 68 -15.78 5.77 -4.08
N VAL A 69 -16.95 5.32 -3.63
CA VAL A 69 -17.32 3.92 -3.49
C VAL A 69 -18.01 3.39 -4.76
N HIS A 70 -17.71 2.14 -5.10
CA HIS A 70 -18.47 1.40 -6.11
C HIS A 70 -19.70 0.72 -5.49
N TYR A 71 -20.89 0.88 -6.07
CA TYR A 71 -22.12 0.31 -5.54
C TYR A 71 -22.72 -0.77 -6.46
N PRO A 72 -23.40 -1.77 -5.89
CA PRO A 72 -23.52 -2.05 -4.45
C PRO A 72 -22.20 -2.55 -3.85
N ILE A 73 -21.91 -2.17 -2.60
CA ILE A 73 -20.73 -2.62 -1.87
C ILE A 73 -21.12 -3.51 -0.70
N LYS A 74 -20.37 -4.60 -0.49
CA LYS A 74 -20.44 -5.41 0.72
C LYS A 74 -19.44 -4.87 1.73
N VAL A 75 -19.91 -4.53 2.93
CA VAL A 75 -19.07 -4.02 4.01
C VAL A 75 -19.10 -4.96 5.20
N ASN A 76 -17.98 -5.05 5.91
CA ASN A 76 -17.82 -5.85 7.13
C ASN A 76 -17.10 -5.05 8.22
N PRO A 77 -17.77 -4.12 8.91
CA PRO A 77 -17.14 -3.24 9.91
C PRO A 77 -16.92 -3.93 11.28
N GLY A 78 -16.51 -5.20 11.30
CA GLY A 78 -16.22 -5.96 12.53
C GLY A 78 -17.43 -6.59 13.22
N LYS A 79 -18.63 -6.46 12.62
CA LYS A 79 -19.87 -7.08 13.07
C LYS A 79 -20.38 -8.03 11.99
N LYS A 80 -21.70 -8.10 11.80
CA LYS A 80 -22.28 -8.86 10.70
C LYS A 80 -22.09 -8.11 9.38
N PRO A 81 -21.55 -8.74 8.33
CA PRO A 81 -21.47 -8.14 7.00
C PRO A 81 -22.84 -7.75 6.46
N PHE A 82 -22.91 -6.62 5.75
CA PHE A 82 -24.14 -6.18 5.07
C PHE A 82 -23.83 -5.50 3.73
N THR A 83 -24.85 -5.32 2.90
CA THR A 83 -24.71 -4.69 1.59
C THR A 83 -25.27 -3.28 1.62
N VAL A 84 -24.43 -2.32 1.20
CA VAL A 84 -24.79 -0.92 1.00
C VAL A 84 -25.11 -0.73 -0.48
N LYS A 85 -26.35 -0.35 -0.78
CA LYS A 85 -26.87 -0.34 -2.16
C LYS A 85 -26.48 0.89 -2.97
N ASN A 86 -26.29 2.03 -2.32
CA ASN A 86 -26.06 3.31 -2.99
C ASN A 86 -25.46 4.35 -2.02
N GLU A 87 -25.07 5.51 -2.55
CA GLU A 87 -24.48 6.62 -1.79
C GLU A 87 -25.37 7.08 -0.62
N LYS A 88 -26.69 7.20 -0.84
CA LYS A 88 -27.61 7.63 0.22
C LYS A 88 -27.60 6.69 1.43
N ALA A 89 -27.57 5.37 1.18
CA ALA A 89 -27.48 4.38 2.24
C ALA A 89 -26.10 4.43 2.93
N PHE A 90 -25.03 4.64 2.17
CA PHE A 90 -23.69 4.81 2.71
C PHE A 90 -23.60 6.01 3.66
N ILE A 91 -24.09 7.18 3.21
CA ILE A 91 -24.08 8.41 4.01
C ILE A 91 -24.86 8.22 5.32
N LYS A 92 -26.03 7.55 5.25
CA LYS A 92 -26.86 7.29 6.42
C LYS A 92 -26.14 6.43 7.47
N ASP A 93 -25.38 5.44 7.04
CA ASP A 93 -24.75 4.45 7.91
C ASP A 93 -23.23 4.69 8.07
N TYR A 94 -22.75 5.89 7.70
CA TYR A 94 -21.33 6.24 7.59
C TYR A 94 -20.50 5.86 8.81
N ASP A 95 -20.91 6.27 10.01
CA ASP A 95 -20.17 6.02 11.24
C ASP A 95 -20.13 4.52 11.62
N GLY A 96 -21.14 3.77 11.16
CA GLY A 96 -21.16 2.32 11.31
C GLY A 96 -20.29 1.58 10.28
N ILE A 97 -19.93 2.22 9.17
CA ILE A 97 -19.10 1.68 8.09
C ILE A 97 -17.64 2.10 8.27
N ILE A 98 -17.40 3.40 8.42
CA ILE A 98 -16.06 3.98 8.62
C ILE A 98 -15.80 4.08 10.13
N THR A 99 -15.57 2.93 10.75
CA THR A 99 -15.24 2.83 12.17
C THR A 99 -13.90 3.51 12.47
N HIS A 100 -13.60 3.76 13.73
CA HIS A 100 -12.35 4.39 14.16
C HIS A 100 -11.11 3.66 13.61
N ASP A 101 -11.11 2.32 13.62
CA ASP A 101 -9.98 1.53 13.12
C ASP A 101 -9.79 1.67 11.61
N ILE A 102 -10.90 1.67 10.84
CA ILE A 102 -10.88 1.89 9.39
C ILE A 102 -10.45 3.34 9.07
N GLN A 103 -10.94 4.30 9.85
CA GLN A 103 -10.53 5.70 9.74
C GLN A 103 -9.03 5.87 9.96
N ASP A 104 -8.48 5.26 11.01
CA ASP A 104 -7.07 5.27 11.34
C ASP A 104 -6.21 4.64 10.23
N ALA A 105 -6.63 3.49 9.69
CA ALA A 105 -5.96 2.85 8.58
C ALA A 105 -5.90 3.76 7.34
N ILE A 106 -7.00 4.41 6.99
CA ILE A 106 -7.07 5.35 5.87
C ILE A 106 -6.13 6.54 6.09
N LEU A 107 -6.20 7.19 7.27
CA LEU A 107 -5.45 8.41 7.54
C LEU A 107 -3.94 8.19 7.65
N LYS A 108 -3.51 7.01 8.10
CA LYS A 108 -2.09 6.65 8.24
C LYS A 108 -1.45 6.10 6.96
N GLN A 109 -2.25 5.71 5.95
CA GLN A 109 -1.75 5.11 4.73
C GLN A 109 -0.89 6.09 3.94
N LYS A 110 0.32 5.66 3.58
CA LYS A 110 1.18 6.34 2.61
C LYS A 110 1.04 5.67 1.25
N TYR A 111 1.07 6.45 0.18
CA TYR A 111 0.99 5.93 -1.18
C TYR A 111 2.10 4.90 -1.47
N GLU A 112 3.33 5.22 -1.08
CA GLU A 112 4.52 4.42 -1.32
C GLU A 112 4.52 3.07 -0.59
N SER A 113 3.64 2.92 0.40
CA SER A 113 3.48 1.68 1.19
C SER A 113 2.20 0.90 0.85
N LEU A 114 1.53 1.23 -0.26
CA LEU A 114 0.40 0.45 -0.74
C LEU A 114 0.86 -0.97 -1.13
N PHE A 115 0.17 -1.97 -0.63
CA PHE A 115 0.29 -3.33 -1.16
C PHE A 115 -0.66 -3.49 -2.35
N VAL A 116 -0.18 -4.14 -3.42
CA VAL A 116 -0.93 -4.30 -4.68
C VAL A 116 -0.94 -5.77 -5.10
N ASN A 117 -2.12 -6.28 -5.42
CA ASN A 117 -2.30 -7.60 -6.01
C ASN A 117 -3.47 -7.58 -7.01
N SER A 118 -3.91 -8.76 -7.48
CA SER A 118 -5.03 -8.91 -8.43
C SER A 118 -6.40 -8.41 -7.91
N GLN A 119 -6.55 -8.16 -6.60
CA GLN A 119 -7.76 -7.61 -6.00
C GLN A 119 -7.78 -6.08 -6.05
N GLY A 120 -6.59 -5.44 -6.16
CA GLY A 120 -6.44 -4.00 -6.19
C GLY A 120 -5.29 -3.50 -5.34
N ALA A 121 -5.38 -2.22 -4.96
CA ALA A 121 -4.46 -1.56 -4.03
C ALA A 121 -5.08 -1.51 -2.63
N MET A 122 -4.33 -2.01 -1.65
CA MET A 122 -4.77 -2.21 -0.28
C MET A 122 -4.35 -1.05 0.62
N ILE A 123 -5.28 -0.53 1.40
CA ILE A 123 -5.06 0.45 2.47
C ILE A 123 -5.10 -0.31 3.80
N GLY A 124 -4.13 0.00 4.66
CA GLY A 124 -3.97 -0.65 5.96
C GLY A 124 -3.58 -2.13 5.82
N ASP A 125 -4.12 -2.97 6.66
CA ASP A 125 -3.97 -4.44 6.64
C ASP A 125 -5.09 -5.12 5.82
N GLY A 126 -5.80 -4.36 4.95
CA GLY A 126 -6.93 -4.81 4.15
C GLY A 126 -8.26 -4.16 4.52
N GLU A 127 -8.23 -3.09 5.32
CA GLU A 127 -9.42 -2.36 5.73
C GLU A 127 -10.18 -1.78 4.55
N VAL A 128 -9.45 -1.25 3.56
CA VAL A 128 -10.05 -0.71 2.34
C VAL A 128 -9.27 -1.18 1.11
N TRP A 129 -10.02 -1.54 0.05
CA TRP A 129 -9.43 -1.91 -1.23
C TRP A 129 -9.89 -0.97 -2.32
N ILE A 130 -8.92 -0.39 -3.06
CA ILE A 130 -9.14 0.40 -4.26
C ILE A 130 -9.04 -0.54 -5.46
N THR A 131 -10.10 -0.63 -6.24
CA THR A 131 -10.23 -1.60 -7.33
C THR A 131 -10.61 -0.90 -8.62
N GLY A 132 -10.11 -1.41 -9.76
CA GLY A 132 -10.53 -0.99 -11.09
C GLY A 132 -11.76 -1.80 -11.56
N PHE A 133 -12.85 -1.11 -11.82
CA PHE A 133 -14.09 -1.71 -12.34
C PHE A 133 -14.18 -1.46 -13.83
N CYS A 134 -14.12 -2.53 -14.63
CA CYS A 134 -14.21 -2.42 -16.08
C CYS A 134 -15.54 -1.83 -16.53
N ARG A 135 -15.52 -0.84 -17.43
CA ARG A 135 -16.73 -0.26 -18.03
C ARG A 135 -17.30 -1.10 -19.15
N ASP A 136 -16.49 -1.93 -19.75
CA ASP A 136 -16.85 -2.79 -20.87
C ASP A 136 -16.13 -4.16 -20.77
N LYS A 137 -16.51 -5.07 -21.65
CA LYS A 137 -15.97 -6.44 -21.68
C LYS A 137 -14.47 -6.49 -22.04
N THR A 138 -13.92 -5.46 -22.65
CA THR A 138 -12.50 -5.38 -23.04
C THR A 138 -11.61 -4.80 -21.98
N CYS A 139 -12.19 -4.20 -20.94
CA CYS A 139 -11.53 -3.53 -19.83
C CYS A 139 -10.49 -2.46 -20.24
N LYS A 140 -10.67 -1.85 -21.41
CA LYS A 140 -9.81 -0.75 -21.87
C LYS A 140 -9.99 0.51 -21.03
N GLN A 141 -11.13 0.65 -20.39
CA GLN A 141 -11.43 1.72 -19.46
C GLN A 141 -12.00 1.15 -18.17
N SER A 142 -11.48 1.62 -17.05
CA SER A 142 -11.97 1.25 -15.72
C SER A 142 -12.30 2.47 -14.88
N ASP A 143 -13.33 2.32 -14.05
CA ASP A 143 -13.62 3.24 -12.95
C ASP A 143 -12.84 2.77 -11.73
N ILE A 144 -11.97 3.62 -11.21
CA ILE A 144 -11.20 3.30 -10.00
C ILE A 144 -11.99 3.79 -8.80
N LYS A 145 -12.39 2.86 -7.95
CA LYS A 145 -13.29 3.08 -6.83
C LYS A 145 -12.92 2.21 -5.64
N ILE A 146 -13.48 2.52 -4.48
CA ILE A 146 -13.43 1.64 -3.31
C ILE A 146 -14.37 0.46 -3.56
N GLY A 147 -13.82 -0.76 -3.57
CA GLY A 147 -14.56 -2.01 -3.80
C GLY A 147 -14.82 -2.83 -2.54
N THR A 148 -14.04 -2.60 -1.48
CA THR A 148 -14.18 -3.33 -0.21
C THR A 148 -13.90 -2.40 0.96
N ILE A 149 -14.69 -2.54 2.03
CA ILE A 149 -14.48 -1.90 3.33
C ILE A 149 -14.75 -2.95 4.41
N GLN A 150 -13.76 -3.21 5.28
CA GLN A 150 -13.87 -4.25 6.30
C GLN A 150 -12.98 -3.96 7.51
N ASP A 151 -13.36 -4.52 8.65
CA ASP A 151 -12.51 -4.62 9.84
C ASP A 151 -11.63 -5.87 9.71
N THR A 152 -10.33 -5.70 9.85
CA THR A 152 -9.36 -6.80 9.70
C THR A 152 -8.99 -7.47 11.02
N LYS A 153 -9.40 -6.93 12.16
CA LYS A 153 -9.04 -7.49 13.49
C LYS A 153 -9.45 -8.95 13.65
N ASN A 154 -10.57 -9.32 13.06
CA ASN A 154 -11.10 -10.69 13.11
C ASN A 154 -10.68 -11.55 11.90
N LEU A 155 -9.87 -11.01 10.98
CA LEU A 155 -9.37 -11.72 9.79
C LEU A 155 -7.93 -12.19 9.95
N LYS A 156 -7.25 -11.84 11.05
CA LYS A 156 -5.90 -12.32 11.34
C LYS A 156 -5.99 -13.79 11.74
N PRO A 157 -5.17 -14.67 11.12
CA PRO A 157 -5.09 -16.09 11.45
C PRO A 157 -4.60 -16.34 12.86
#